data_86adc02966c0c841b48d91d1c2fee217
#
_entry.id   86adc02966c0c841b48d91d1c2fee217
#
_cell.length_a   1.000
_cell.length_b   1.000
_cell.length_c   1.000
_cell.angle_alpha   90.00
_cell.angle_beta   90.00
_cell.angle_gamma   90.00
#
_symmetry.space_group_name_H-M   'P 1'
#
loop_
_entity.id
_entity.type
_entity.pdbx_description
1 polymer ?
#
loop_
_entity_poly.entity_id
_entity_poly.type
_entity_poly.pdbx_seq_one_letter_code
_entity_poly.pdbx_strand_id
1 'polypeptide(L)'
;MSHSPDRSAALAVSPSALVLLAAFLLFSRGLTLPAAILSAALCHELAHVLALHLLHAPPRRLTLSASGAELYVPALARLSYGGEILAVAAGPACNLLLWALLSSMGGEALAPFAGAHLILGALNLLPARPMDGGRLLWLLVSLCSEPYTADRVAYITGAAVSSALLLVCLYLTLTTGGGLFLLPGVLWLTVNGVLPNGTKHDKISCYNK
;
A
#
# COMPACT_ATOMS: atom_id res chain seq x y z
N MET A 1 -23.33 33.06 -9.57
CA MET A 1 -23.02 31.83 -10.36
C MET A 1 -22.36 30.84 -9.43
N SER A 2 -23.14 29.88 -8.94
CA SER A 2 -22.69 28.84 -8.02
C SER A 2 -21.95 27.77 -8.83
N HIS A 3 -20.63 27.71 -8.73
CA HIS A 3 -19.87 26.57 -9.20
C HIS A 3 -20.18 25.41 -8.25
N SER A 4 -21.02 24.48 -8.68
CA SER A 4 -21.16 23.18 -8.05
C SER A 4 -19.80 22.45 -8.20
N PRO A 5 -19.14 22.04 -7.12
CA PRO A 5 -17.91 21.25 -7.25
C PRO A 5 -18.29 19.91 -7.86
N ASP A 6 -17.67 19.64 -9.00
CA ASP A 6 -17.78 18.37 -9.73
C ASP A 6 -17.55 17.19 -8.73
N ARG A 7 -18.58 16.38 -8.54
CA ARG A 7 -18.60 15.26 -7.56
C ARG A 7 -18.03 13.97 -8.16
N SER A 8 -17.45 14.02 -9.34
CA SER A 8 -16.88 12.84 -10.00
C SER A 8 -15.52 12.48 -9.36
N ALA A 9 -15.38 11.24 -8.93
CA ALA A 9 -14.09 10.69 -8.53
C ALA A 9 -13.16 10.67 -9.74
N ALA A 10 -12.06 11.42 -9.70
CA ALA A 10 -11.11 11.47 -10.80
C ALA A 10 -10.08 10.35 -10.65
N LEU A 11 -10.00 9.46 -11.67
CA LEU A 11 -8.91 8.51 -11.82
C LEU A 11 -7.78 9.18 -12.62
N ALA A 12 -6.60 9.22 -12.05
CA ALA A 12 -5.39 9.69 -12.72
C ALA A 12 -4.35 8.56 -12.77
N VAL A 13 -3.82 8.28 -13.95
CA VAL A 13 -2.77 7.29 -14.14
C VAL A 13 -1.50 8.04 -14.56
N SER A 14 -0.43 7.89 -13.78
CA SER A 14 0.84 8.55 -14.12
C SER A 14 1.56 7.81 -15.25
N PRO A 15 2.37 8.49 -16.06
CA PRO A 15 3.20 7.85 -17.07
C PRO A 15 4.12 6.77 -16.50
N SER A 16 4.60 6.95 -15.27
CA SER A 16 5.46 5.98 -14.58
C SER A 16 4.74 4.66 -14.28
N ALA A 17 3.44 4.70 -13.96
CA ALA A 17 2.64 3.48 -13.79
C ALA A 17 2.48 2.72 -15.11
N LEU A 18 2.27 3.44 -16.22
CA LEU A 18 2.15 2.81 -17.53
C LEU A 18 3.45 2.17 -17.98
N VAL A 19 4.59 2.84 -17.77
CA VAL A 19 5.92 2.29 -18.08
C VAL A 19 6.20 1.04 -17.24
N LEU A 20 5.90 1.07 -15.93
CA LEU A 20 6.08 -0.08 -15.05
C LEU A 20 5.20 -1.26 -15.48
N LEU A 21 3.94 -1.00 -15.80
CA LEU A 21 3.01 -2.02 -16.29
C LEU A 21 3.48 -2.63 -17.61
N ALA A 22 3.90 -1.80 -18.57
CA ALA A 22 4.40 -2.26 -19.85
C ALA A 22 5.68 -3.10 -19.68
N ALA A 23 6.63 -2.64 -18.87
CA ALA A 23 7.83 -3.41 -18.56
C ALA A 23 7.48 -4.75 -17.90
N PHE A 24 6.57 -4.75 -16.93
CA PHE A 24 6.13 -5.97 -16.26
C PHE A 24 5.51 -6.98 -17.23
N LEU A 25 4.63 -6.52 -18.14
CA LEU A 25 4.02 -7.38 -19.14
C LEU A 25 5.03 -7.91 -20.15
N LEU A 26 6.00 -7.08 -20.58
CA LEU A 26 7.05 -7.48 -21.52
C LEU A 26 8.01 -8.53 -20.96
N PHE A 27 8.37 -8.43 -19.67
CA PHE A 27 9.28 -9.35 -19.01
C PHE A 27 8.60 -10.60 -18.44
N SER A 28 7.28 -10.64 -18.40
CA SER A 28 6.52 -11.79 -17.90
C SER A 28 6.47 -12.91 -18.96
N ARG A 29 6.80 -14.15 -18.54
CA ARG A 29 6.71 -15.33 -19.40
C ARG A 29 5.29 -15.89 -19.47
N GLY A 30 4.27 -15.02 -19.66
CA GLY A 30 2.87 -15.42 -19.72
C GLY A 30 1.97 -14.43 -18.99
N LEU A 31 0.65 -14.57 -19.15
CA LEU A 31 -0.33 -13.62 -18.60
C LEU A 31 -0.82 -13.98 -17.20
N THR A 32 -0.61 -15.22 -16.73
CA THR A 32 -1.15 -15.69 -15.45
C THR A 32 -0.59 -14.90 -14.25
N LEU A 33 0.73 -14.73 -14.19
CA LEU A 33 1.36 -14.01 -13.08
C LEU A 33 1.01 -12.51 -13.09
N PRO A 34 1.08 -11.79 -14.23
CA PRO A 34 0.55 -10.42 -14.31
C PRO A 34 -0.91 -10.30 -13.90
N ALA A 35 -1.78 -11.18 -14.37
CA ALA A 35 -3.19 -11.17 -14.03
C ALA A 35 -3.40 -11.40 -12.52
N ALA A 36 -2.67 -12.33 -11.91
CA ALA A 36 -2.73 -12.59 -10.48
C ALA A 36 -2.32 -11.38 -9.64
N ILE A 37 -1.20 -10.73 -9.98
CA ILE A 37 -0.71 -9.55 -9.25
C ILE A 37 -1.65 -8.36 -9.43
N LEU A 38 -2.11 -8.10 -10.66
CA LEU A 38 -3.06 -7.01 -10.93
C LEU A 38 -4.41 -7.23 -10.26
N SER A 39 -4.92 -8.47 -10.21
CA SER A 39 -6.15 -8.78 -9.50
C SER A 39 -6.00 -8.55 -8.00
N ALA A 40 -4.87 -8.97 -7.41
CA ALA A 40 -4.59 -8.76 -6.00
C ALA A 40 -4.50 -7.26 -5.65
N ALA A 41 -3.81 -6.48 -6.47
CA ALA A 41 -3.70 -5.03 -6.31
C ALA A 41 -5.06 -4.34 -6.47
N LEU A 42 -5.85 -4.71 -7.48
CA LEU A 42 -7.17 -4.14 -7.69
C LEU A 42 -8.13 -4.43 -6.53
N CYS A 43 -8.19 -5.67 -6.05
CA CYS A 43 -9.02 -6.04 -4.90
C CYS A 43 -8.60 -5.28 -3.64
N HIS A 44 -7.30 -5.11 -3.42
CA HIS A 44 -6.73 -4.34 -2.32
C HIS A 44 -7.23 -2.89 -2.32
N GLU A 45 -7.04 -2.19 -3.45
CA GLU A 45 -7.45 -0.79 -3.57
C GLU A 45 -8.98 -0.62 -3.50
N LEU A 46 -9.73 -1.53 -4.11
CA LEU A 46 -11.20 -1.51 -4.05
C LEU A 46 -11.71 -1.71 -2.62
N ALA A 47 -11.02 -2.52 -1.80
CA ALA A 47 -11.38 -2.70 -0.40
C ALA A 47 -11.22 -1.41 0.41
N HIS A 48 -10.12 -0.65 0.20
CA HIS A 48 -9.96 0.67 0.81
C HIS A 48 -11.06 1.64 0.38
N VAL A 49 -11.34 1.71 -0.92
CA VAL A 49 -12.40 2.57 -1.47
C VAL A 49 -13.76 2.22 -0.88
N LEU A 50 -14.08 0.92 -0.81
CA LEU A 50 -15.35 0.44 -0.23
C LEU A 50 -15.45 0.80 1.24
N ALA A 51 -14.41 0.55 2.04
CA ALA A 51 -14.38 0.91 3.46
C ALA A 51 -14.58 2.42 3.67
N LEU A 52 -13.90 3.24 2.89
CA LEU A 52 -14.06 4.70 2.93
C LEU A 52 -15.49 5.15 2.56
N HIS A 53 -16.12 4.51 1.58
CA HIS A 53 -17.52 4.78 1.24
C HIS A 53 -18.46 4.42 2.38
N LEU A 54 -18.28 3.24 3.01
CA LEU A 54 -19.09 2.81 4.15
C LEU A 54 -18.91 3.73 5.37
N LEU A 55 -17.73 4.30 5.53
CA LEU A 55 -17.42 5.30 6.57
C LEU A 55 -17.84 6.73 6.21
N HIS A 56 -18.59 6.93 5.10
CA HIS A 56 -19.03 8.24 4.61
C HIS A 56 -17.91 9.23 4.31
N ALA A 57 -16.71 8.71 4.00
CA ALA A 57 -15.52 9.46 3.61
C ALA A 57 -15.01 9.07 2.21
N PRO A 58 -15.82 9.17 1.15
CA PRO A 58 -15.44 8.70 -0.17
C PRO A 58 -14.22 9.44 -0.72
N PRO A 59 -13.29 8.74 -1.39
CA PRO A 59 -12.16 9.36 -2.04
C PRO A 59 -12.64 10.22 -3.22
N ARG A 60 -11.98 11.38 -3.45
CA ARG A 60 -12.25 12.26 -4.59
C ARG A 60 -11.29 12.06 -5.75
N ARG A 61 -10.11 11.50 -5.48
CA ARG A 61 -9.12 11.20 -6.52
C ARG A 61 -8.38 9.93 -6.16
N LEU A 62 -8.22 9.07 -7.15
CA LEU A 62 -7.30 7.92 -7.13
C LEU A 62 -6.20 8.22 -8.13
N THR A 63 -4.96 8.26 -7.68
CA THR A 63 -3.79 8.43 -8.55
C THR A 63 -2.96 7.16 -8.53
N LEU A 64 -2.83 6.51 -9.68
CA LEU A 64 -1.94 5.36 -9.86
C LEU A 64 -0.57 5.84 -10.34
N SER A 65 0.48 5.46 -9.61
CA SER A 65 1.87 5.79 -9.92
C SER A 65 2.76 4.55 -9.82
N ALA A 66 4.02 4.65 -10.23
CA ALA A 66 4.99 3.57 -10.05
C ALA A 66 5.23 3.24 -8.56
N SER A 67 4.93 4.18 -7.66
CA SER A 67 5.04 4.01 -6.21
C SER A 67 3.79 3.40 -5.57
N GLY A 68 2.77 3.06 -6.35
CA GLY A 68 1.49 2.52 -5.87
C GLY A 68 0.31 3.44 -6.14
N ALA A 69 -0.81 3.17 -5.48
CA ALA A 69 -2.02 3.97 -5.55
C ALA A 69 -2.07 5.00 -4.41
N GLU A 70 -2.46 6.22 -4.74
CA GLU A 70 -2.66 7.30 -3.77
C GLU A 70 -4.12 7.72 -3.80
N LEU A 71 -4.81 7.60 -2.66
CA LEU A 71 -6.19 8.04 -2.47
C LEU A 71 -6.20 9.43 -1.83
N TYR A 72 -6.81 10.39 -2.51
CA TYR A 72 -7.09 11.70 -1.92
C TYR A 72 -8.48 11.71 -1.28
N VAL A 73 -8.52 11.75 0.05
CA VAL A 73 -9.74 11.65 0.87
C VAL A 73 -9.91 12.94 1.70
N PRO A 74 -10.62 13.97 1.20
CA PRO A 74 -10.80 15.24 1.93
C PRO A 74 -11.51 15.09 3.28
N ALA A 75 -12.37 14.08 3.40
CA ALA A 75 -13.12 13.81 4.62
C ALA A 75 -12.34 12.97 5.65
N LEU A 76 -11.11 12.58 5.36
CA LEU A 76 -10.29 11.75 6.25
C LEU A 76 -10.12 12.41 7.64
N ALA A 77 -9.94 13.73 7.66
CA ALA A 77 -9.85 14.53 8.90
C ALA A 77 -11.09 14.46 9.80
N ARG A 78 -12.20 13.95 9.30
CA ARG A 78 -13.45 13.81 10.08
C ARG A 78 -13.62 12.40 10.64
N LEU A 79 -12.82 11.44 10.19
CA LEU A 79 -12.85 10.09 10.71
C LEU A 79 -12.19 10.04 12.10
N SER A 80 -12.75 9.22 12.96
CA SER A 80 -12.07 8.82 14.20
C SER A 80 -10.87 7.92 13.86
N TYR A 81 -9.92 7.82 14.78
CA TYR A 81 -8.81 6.87 14.61
C TYR A 81 -9.28 5.44 14.31
N GLY A 82 -10.36 4.99 14.97
CA GLY A 82 -10.98 3.68 14.70
C GLY A 82 -11.48 3.56 13.26
N GLY A 83 -12.13 4.61 12.74
CA GLY A 83 -12.56 4.64 11.34
C GLY A 83 -11.39 4.60 10.37
N GLU A 84 -10.30 5.33 10.65
CA GLU A 84 -9.10 5.27 9.83
C GLU A 84 -8.43 3.90 9.88
N ILE A 85 -8.35 3.27 11.05
CA ILE A 85 -7.80 1.91 11.20
C ILE A 85 -8.61 0.93 10.34
N LEU A 86 -9.94 0.98 10.38
CA LEU A 86 -10.79 0.14 9.54
C LEU A 86 -10.55 0.38 8.05
N ALA A 87 -10.46 1.63 7.63
CA ALA A 87 -10.20 1.97 6.24
C ALA A 87 -8.84 1.46 5.75
N VAL A 88 -7.77 1.64 6.57
CA VAL A 88 -6.42 1.21 6.22
C VAL A 88 -6.26 -0.32 6.30
N ALA A 89 -6.92 -0.97 7.25
CA ALA A 89 -6.87 -2.43 7.38
C ALA A 89 -7.65 -3.17 6.29
N ALA A 90 -8.60 -2.51 5.63
CA ALA A 90 -9.51 -3.12 4.66
C ALA A 90 -8.77 -3.78 3.47
N GLY A 91 -7.75 -3.11 2.92
CA GLY A 91 -6.96 -3.64 1.81
C GLY A 91 -6.24 -4.94 2.14
N PRO A 92 -5.33 -4.92 3.15
CA PRO A 92 -4.64 -6.13 3.59
C PRO A 92 -5.59 -7.25 4.03
N ALA A 93 -6.66 -6.92 4.76
CA ALA A 93 -7.65 -7.89 5.20
C ALA A 93 -8.37 -8.56 4.01
N CYS A 94 -8.77 -7.80 3.00
CA CYS A 94 -9.35 -8.32 1.78
C CYS A 94 -8.41 -9.31 1.09
N ASN A 95 -7.14 -8.96 0.97
CA ASN A 95 -6.16 -9.84 0.35
C ASN A 95 -5.95 -11.13 1.15
N LEU A 96 -5.84 -11.07 2.47
CA LEU A 96 -5.70 -12.28 3.28
C LEU A 96 -6.95 -13.17 3.26
N LEU A 97 -8.15 -12.57 3.21
CA LEU A 97 -9.40 -13.32 3.04
C LEU A 97 -9.47 -14.00 1.68
N LEU A 98 -9.11 -13.30 0.61
CA LEU A 98 -9.08 -13.87 -0.73
C LEU A 98 -8.01 -14.96 -0.86
N TRP A 99 -6.83 -14.77 -0.27
CA TRP A 99 -5.85 -15.86 -0.15
C TRP A 99 -6.44 -17.11 0.50
N ALA A 100 -7.07 -16.97 1.66
CA ALA A 100 -7.65 -18.11 2.38
C ALA A 100 -8.74 -18.79 1.56
N LEU A 101 -9.61 -18.00 0.91
CA LEU A 101 -10.68 -18.51 0.06
C LEU A 101 -10.12 -19.26 -1.15
N LEU A 102 -9.22 -18.65 -1.92
CA LEU A 102 -8.65 -19.27 -3.12
C LEU A 102 -7.82 -20.52 -2.78
N SER A 103 -7.11 -20.51 -1.65
CA SER A 103 -6.34 -21.66 -1.17
C SER A 103 -7.28 -22.82 -0.74
N SER A 104 -8.43 -22.53 -0.15
CA SER A 104 -9.42 -23.56 0.24
C SER A 104 -10.12 -24.22 -0.95
N MET A 105 -10.27 -23.48 -2.06
CA MET A 105 -10.82 -24.04 -3.30
C MET A 105 -9.85 -25.01 -3.99
N GLY A 106 -8.55 -24.84 -3.75
CA GLY A 106 -7.50 -25.68 -4.33
C GLY A 106 -7.34 -25.50 -5.86
N GLY A 107 -6.43 -26.28 -6.43
CA GLY A 107 -6.19 -26.32 -7.86
C GLY A 107 -4.98 -25.47 -8.30
N GLU A 108 -4.21 -26.01 -9.25
CA GLU A 108 -2.99 -25.38 -9.76
C GLU A 108 -3.25 -24.03 -10.46
N ALA A 109 -4.42 -23.87 -11.08
CA ALA A 109 -4.79 -22.63 -11.76
C ALA A 109 -5.01 -21.45 -10.79
N LEU A 110 -5.47 -21.70 -9.56
CA LEU A 110 -5.73 -20.69 -8.53
C LEU A 110 -4.50 -20.36 -7.69
N ALA A 111 -3.50 -21.24 -7.65
CA ALA A 111 -2.30 -21.08 -6.82
C ALA A 111 -1.55 -19.76 -7.06
N PRO A 112 -1.33 -19.28 -8.30
CA PRO A 112 -0.69 -17.98 -8.54
C PRO A 112 -1.50 -16.81 -7.96
N PHE A 113 -2.84 -16.86 -8.08
CA PHE A 113 -3.72 -15.83 -7.56
C PHE A 113 -3.71 -15.83 -6.02
N ALA A 114 -3.86 -17.00 -5.39
CA ALA A 114 -3.74 -17.13 -3.94
C ALA A 114 -2.39 -16.60 -3.44
N GLY A 115 -1.29 -16.98 -4.09
CA GLY A 115 0.05 -16.51 -3.76
C GLY A 115 0.20 -15.00 -3.88
N ALA A 116 -0.34 -14.39 -4.95
CA ALA A 116 -0.30 -12.94 -5.15
C ALA A 116 -1.06 -12.19 -4.04
N HIS A 117 -2.25 -12.68 -3.66
CA HIS A 117 -3.02 -12.10 -2.57
C HIS A 117 -2.30 -12.22 -1.22
N LEU A 118 -1.71 -13.39 -0.91
CA LEU A 118 -0.94 -13.58 0.32
C LEU A 118 0.24 -12.62 0.39
N ILE A 119 1.06 -12.58 -0.66
CA ILE A 119 2.27 -11.77 -0.69
C ILE A 119 1.92 -10.29 -0.58
N LEU A 120 0.95 -9.81 -1.36
CA LEU A 120 0.56 -8.40 -1.32
C LEU A 120 -0.04 -8.01 0.03
N GLY A 121 -0.92 -8.84 0.61
CA GLY A 121 -1.49 -8.60 1.93
C GLY A 121 -0.44 -8.59 3.03
N ALA A 122 0.49 -9.56 3.02
CA ALA A 122 1.57 -9.64 4.00
C ALA A 122 2.55 -8.47 3.88
N LEU A 123 2.97 -8.09 2.67
CA LEU A 123 3.85 -6.94 2.45
C LEU A 123 3.19 -5.63 2.90
N ASN A 124 1.91 -5.43 2.60
CA ASN A 124 1.21 -4.22 3.04
C ASN A 124 0.98 -4.17 4.56
N LEU A 125 1.04 -5.29 5.27
CA LEU A 125 1.01 -5.31 6.75
C LEU A 125 2.36 -5.03 7.40
N LEU A 126 3.46 -4.96 6.64
CA LEU A 126 4.75 -4.60 7.21
C LEU A 126 4.69 -3.20 7.83
N PRO A 127 5.19 -3.03 9.06
CA PRO A 127 5.16 -1.74 9.76
C PRO A 127 6.24 -0.80 9.24
N ALA A 128 6.21 -0.52 7.95
CA ALA A 128 7.14 0.36 7.24
C ALA A 128 6.36 1.28 6.29
N ARG A 129 6.76 2.56 6.23
CA ARG A 129 6.23 3.47 5.19
C ARG A 129 6.82 3.09 3.84
N PRO A 130 6.06 3.09 2.77
CA PRO A 130 4.69 3.61 2.56
C PRO A 130 3.56 2.58 2.71
N MET A 131 3.83 1.42 3.33
CA MET A 131 2.85 0.33 3.47
C MET A 131 1.73 0.68 4.45
N ASP A 132 0.57 0.02 4.32
CA ASP A 132 -0.57 0.20 5.22
C ASP A 132 -0.23 -0.15 6.67
N GLY A 133 0.60 -1.18 6.89
CA GLY A 133 1.07 -1.59 8.20
C GLY A 133 1.85 -0.49 8.92
N GLY A 134 2.61 0.33 8.20
CA GLY A 134 3.26 1.51 8.77
C GLY A 134 2.25 2.58 9.22
N ARG A 135 1.18 2.78 8.47
CA ARG A 135 0.09 3.67 8.85
C ARG A 135 -0.74 3.11 10.00
N LEU A 136 -1.05 1.81 9.96
CA LEU A 136 -1.74 1.11 11.06
C LEU A 136 -0.97 1.22 12.37
N LEU A 137 0.35 0.97 12.34
CA LEU A 137 1.20 1.13 13.51
C LEU A 137 1.12 2.55 14.07
N TRP A 138 1.25 3.56 13.20
CA TRP A 138 1.14 4.96 13.61
C TRP A 138 -0.21 5.27 14.27
N LEU A 139 -1.33 4.83 13.67
CA LEU A 139 -2.67 5.02 14.21
C LEU A 139 -2.85 4.33 15.55
N LEU A 140 -2.41 3.06 15.68
CA LEU A 140 -2.52 2.29 16.92
C LEU A 140 -1.73 2.93 18.07
N VAL A 141 -0.51 3.40 17.79
CA VAL A 141 0.30 4.09 18.80
C VAL A 141 -0.33 5.44 19.17
N SER A 142 -0.92 6.16 18.20
CA SER A 142 -1.61 7.44 18.45
C SER A 142 -2.87 7.30 19.29
N LEU A 143 -3.46 6.11 19.41
CA LEU A 143 -4.57 5.85 20.34
C LEU A 143 -4.14 5.90 21.82
N CYS A 144 -2.86 5.57 22.09
CA CYS A 144 -2.34 5.42 23.45
C CYS A 144 -1.25 6.44 23.80
N SER A 145 -0.80 7.23 22.83
CA SER A 145 0.35 8.12 22.99
C SER A 145 0.18 9.41 22.19
N GLU A 146 1.03 10.39 22.48
CA GLU A 146 1.09 11.63 21.70
C GLU A 146 1.55 11.37 20.26
N PRO A 147 1.11 12.17 19.28
CA PRO A 147 1.49 12.03 17.86
C PRO A 147 3.01 11.98 17.62
N TYR A 148 3.78 12.74 18.40
CA TYR A 148 5.24 12.74 18.33
C TYR A 148 5.84 11.36 18.63
N THR A 149 5.30 10.67 19.65
CA THR A 149 5.73 9.31 20.01
C THR A 149 5.36 8.32 18.90
N ALA A 150 4.15 8.45 18.34
CA ALA A 150 3.70 7.62 17.23
C ALA A 150 4.59 7.80 15.98
N ASP A 151 4.97 9.04 15.65
CA ASP A 151 5.88 9.32 14.54
C ASP A 151 7.26 8.68 14.76
N ARG A 152 7.80 8.80 15.96
CA ARG A 152 9.11 8.22 16.32
C ARG A 152 9.08 6.70 16.25
N VAL A 153 8.06 6.06 16.81
CA VAL A 153 7.89 4.59 16.77
C VAL A 153 7.75 4.11 15.33
N ALA A 154 6.87 4.72 14.53
CA ALA A 154 6.68 4.35 13.14
C ALA A 154 7.96 4.55 12.30
N TYR A 155 8.73 5.62 12.57
CA TYR A 155 10.01 5.85 11.90
C TYR A 155 11.05 4.78 12.24
N ILE A 156 11.28 4.52 13.54
CA ILE A 156 12.28 3.53 13.99
C ILE A 156 11.93 2.13 13.48
N THR A 157 10.66 1.73 13.63
CA THR A 157 10.20 0.41 13.18
C THR A 157 10.29 0.28 11.66
N GLY A 158 9.87 1.32 10.93
CA GLY A 158 9.96 1.35 9.48
C GLY A 158 11.39 1.26 8.97
N ALA A 159 12.32 2.00 9.57
CA ALA A 159 13.73 1.94 9.24
C ALA A 159 14.34 0.55 9.52
N ALA A 160 14.01 -0.05 10.67
CA ALA A 160 14.48 -1.39 11.02
C ALA A 160 13.97 -2.45 10.04
N VAL A 161 12.66 -2.44 9.73
CA VAL A 161 12.04 -3.38 8.78
C VAL A 161 12.61 -3.22 7.37
N SER A 162 12.71 -1.97 6.88
CA SER A 162 13.26 -1.69 5.55
C SER A 162 14.74 -2.12 5.45
N SER A 163 15.52 -1.88 6.48
CA SER A 163 16.92 -2.32 6.54
C SER A 163 17.06 -3.85 6.57
N ALA A 164 16.22 -4.53 7.34
CA ALA A 164 16.17 -5.98 7.36
C ALA A 164 15.81 -6.58 6.00
N LEU A 165 14.80 -6.02 5.32
CA LEU A 165 14.42 -6.43 3.96
C LEU A 165 15.57 -6.21 2.97
N LEU A 166 16.30 -5.09 3.08
CA LEU A 166 17.44 -4.82 2.22
C LEU A 166 18.57 -5.86 2.44
N LEU A 167 18.87 -6.20 3.68
CA LEU A 167 19.87 -7.22 4.00
C LEU A 167 19.47 -8.60 3.47
N VAL A 168 18.20 -9.00 3.63
CA VAL A 168 17.67 -10.25 3.07
C VAL A 168 17.75 -10.25 1.53
N CYS A 169 17.35 -9.15 0.90
CA CYS A 169 17.43 -9.02 -0.54
C CYS A 169 18.87 -9.10 -1.07
N LEU A 170 19.81 -8.43 -0.38
CA LEU A 170 21.23 -8.49 -0.70
C LEU A 170 21.79 -9.91 -0.53
N TYR A 171 21.46 -10.58 0.58
CA TYR A 171 21.85 -11.97 0.81
C TYR A 171 21.34 -12.89 -0.31
N LEU A 172 20.05 -12.79 -0.68
CA LEU A 172 19.48 -13.58 -1.76
C LEU A 172 20.12 -13.26 -3.12
N THR A 173 20.47 -12.01 -3.37
CA THR A 173 21.16 -11.60 -4.61
C THR A 173 22.55 -12.25 -4.69
N LEU A 174 23.30 -12.23 -3.59
CA LEU A 174 24.65 -12.79 -3.55
C LEU A 174 24.67 -14.32 -3.62
N THR A 175 23.65 -14.98 -3.05
CA THR A 175 23.63 -16.47 -2.96
C THR A 175 22.95 -17.13 -4.15
N THR A 176 21.87 -16.53 -4.68
CA THR A 176 21.04 -17.16 -5.73
C THR A 176 20.97 -16.35 -7.03
N GLY A 177 21.46 -15.11 -7.04
CA GLY A 177 21.25 -14.17 -8.15
C GLY A 177 19.80 -13.70 -8.32
N GLY A 178 18.82 -14.35 -7.67
CA GLY A 178 17.38 -14.08 -7.82
C GLY A 178 16.92 -12.75 -7.22
N GLY A 179 17.66 -12.22 -6.23
CA GLY A 179 17.31 -10.97 -5.57
C GLY A 179 17.52 -9.70 -6.40
N LEU A 180 18.23 -9.78 -7.54
CA LEU A 180 18.56 -8.62 -8.37
C LEU A 180 17.32 -7.85 -8.83
N PHE A 181 16.24 -8.55 -9.17
CA PHE A 181 14.97 -7.93 -9.59
C PHE A 181 14.21 -7.25 -8.44
N LEU A 182 14.46 -7.66 -7.19
CA LEU A 182 13.82 -7.08 -6.02
C LEU A 182 14.57 -5.86 -5.48
N LEU A 183 15.86 -5.73 -5.77
CA LEU A 183 16.72 -4.65 -5.28
C LEU A 183 16.15 -3.24 -5.52
N PRO A 184 15.68 -2.87 -6.73
CA PRO A 184 15.14 -1.53 -6.95
C PRO A 184 13.94 -1.21 -6.05
N GLY A 185 13.03 -2.18 -5.88
CA GLY A 185 11.85 -2.04 -5.03
C GLY A 185 12.22 -1.90 -3.55
N VAL A 186 13.14 -2.72 -3.06
CA VAL A 186 13.58 -2.69 -1.67
C VAL A 186 14.41 -1.44 -1.38
N LEU A 187 15.27 -0.99 -2.31
CA LEU A 187 15.98 0.28 -2.20
C LEU A 187 15.03 1.47 -2.14
N TRP A 188 14.00 1.48 -3.00
CA TRP A 188 12.98 2.51 -2.97
C TRP A 188 12.24 2.52 -1.63
N LEU A 189 11.87 1.34 -1.10
CA LEU A 189 11.24 1.20 0.21
C LEU A 189 12.16 1.74 1.33
N THR A 190 13.44 1.40 1.30
CA THR A 190 14.43 1.85 2.29
C THR A 190 14.60 3.36 2.25
N VAL A 191 14.74 3.94 1.05
CA VAL A 191 14.85 5.39 0.87
C VAL A 191 13.62 6.11 1.41
N ASN A 192 12.40 5.64 1.11
CA ASN A 192 11.16 6.26 1.59
C ASN A 192 10.88 5.95 3.07
N GLY A 193 11.41 4.86 3.62
CA GLY A 193 11.25 4.50 5.04
C GLY A 193 12.24 5.22 5.96
N VAL A 194 13.44 5.55 5.45
CA VAL A 194 14.54 6.14 6.25
C VAL A 194 14.64 7.66 6.05
N LEU A 195 14.35 8.17 4.86
CA LEU A 195 14.40 9.62 4.67
C LEU A 195 13.14 10.28 5.24
N PRO A 196 13.27 11.24 6.16
CA PRO A 196 12.15 12.05 6.57
C PRO A 196 11.68 12.85 5.35
N ASN A 197 10.50 12.50 4.83
CA ASN A 197 9.90 13.25 3.73
C ASN A 197 9.55 14.67 4.20
N GLY A 198 10.48 15.59 4.06
CA GLY A 198 10.31 17.00 4.41
C GLY A 198 9.25 17.74 3.59
N THR A 199 8.60 17.06 2.64
CA THR A 199 7.59 17.68 1.76
C THR A 199 6.20 17.03 1.84
N LYS A 200 6.04 15.87 2.54
CA LYS A 200 4.73 15.24 2.70
C LYS A 200 4.05 15.55 4.05
N HIS A 201 4.78 16.11 5.01
CA HIS A 201 4.18 16.58 6.26
C HIS A 201 3.15 17.70 6.04
N ASP A 202 3.29 18.50 4.97
CA ASP A 202 2.31 19.54 4.65
C ASP A 202 0.95 19.02 4.20
N LYS A 203 0.87 17.78 3.69
CA LYS A 203 -0.43 17.15 3.36
C LYS A 203 -1.12 16.51 4.57
N ILE A 204 -0.38 16.24 5.64
CA ILE A 204 -0.89 15.76 6.93
C ILE A 204 -1.02 16.91 7.93
N SER A 205 -0.31 18.03 7.72
CA SER A 205 -0.33 19.23 8.56
C SER A 205 -1.65 20.02 8.50
N CYS A 206 -2.62 19.62 7.69
CA CYS A 206 -4.00 20.10 7.83
C CYS A 206 -4.71 19.55 9.09
N TYR A 207 -4.02 18.76 9.91
CA TYR A 207 -4.55 18.13 11.13
C TYR A 207 -4.40 18.95 12.41
N ASN A 208 -3.67 20.08 12.39
CA ASN A 208 -3.52 20.94 13.54
C ASN A 208 -4.25 22.28 13.31
N LYS A 209 -5.57 22.28 13.33
CA LYS A 209 -6.42 23.42 13.77
C LYS A 209 -7.74 22.91 14.27
#